data_182dd72c1ccabe21e67ec723a62ad8c4
#
_entry.id   182dd72c1ccabe21e67ec723a62ad8c4
#
_cell.length_a   1.000
_cell.length_b   1.000
_cell.length_c   1.000
_cell.angle_alpha   90.00
_cell.angle_beta   90.00
_cell.angle_gamma   90.00
#
_symmetry.space_group_name_H-M   'P 1'
#
loop_
_entity.id
_entity.type
_entity.pdbx_description
1 polymer ?
#
loop_
_entity_poly.entity_id
_entity_poly.type
_entity_poly.pdbx_seq_one_letter_code
_entity_poly.pdbx_strand_id
1 'polypeptide(L)'
;ESFYGGCVREQRDLYVYKDYPYAQVADSVRVDISHKWAFDIYARRLKLADTFKAGHYVLEKGMSVIDVVRMLKLGLQTPVKVTMNNVKTPAQLAGKLSRQIEADSASLASAFMDGATAERLGFSSPLTMFSIFLPNTYEFYWTVTPEDFIDRMYKEYKKFWTGERDEKRKRSGLNRVEVSTLASIVYEETRKTDEMPRIAGVYMNRLRKGIPLQADPTIKYAMQDFGLRRILYRHLKYESPYNTYLHRGLPPSPICMPSIAAIDAVLDYEQNDYIYFCARPTFDGYHNFARTLAEHNAN
;
A
#
# COMPACT_ATOMS: atom_id res chain seq x y z
N GLU A 1 43.22 -5.17 -21.97
CA GLU A 1 42.12 -4.32 -22.49
C GLU A 1 40.75 -4.98 -22.30
N SER A 2 40.54 -6.27 -22.58
CA SER A 2 39.23 -6.95 -22.50
C SER A 2 38.58 -7.00 -21.11
N PHE A 3 39.30 -6.73 -20.02
CA PHE A 3 38.73 -6.68 -18.66
C PHE A 3 38.26 -5.28 -18.26
N TYR A 4 38.92 -4.22 -18.76
CA TYR A 4 38.66 -2.83 -18.41
C TYR A 4 37.87 -2.09 -19.47
N GLY A 5 37.86 -2.59 -20.71
CA GLY A 5 37.04 -2.01 -21.78
C GLY A 5 35.55 -2.32 -21.60
N GLY A 6 34.69 -1.47 -22.18
CA GLY A 6 33.24 -1.69 -22.15
C GLY A 6 32.86 -2.99 -22.80
N CYS A 7 32.17 -3.86 -22.08
CA CYS A 7 31.76 -5.17 -22.55
C CYS A 7 30.22 -5.33 -22.64
N VAL A 8 29.46 -4.59 -21.85
CA VAL A 8 28.00 -4.59 -21.90
C VAL A 8 27.54 -3.84 -23.14
N ARG A 9 26.76 -4.50 -23.99
CA ARG A 9 26.35 -3.99 -25.32
C ARG A 9 25.21 -2.98 -25.23
N GLU A 10 24.22 -3.33 -24.40
CA GLU A 10 23.00 -2.51 -24.19
C GLU A 10 22.64 -2.52 -22.71
N GLN A 11 21.97 -1.46 -22.26
CA GLN A 11 21.47 -1.38 -20.90
C GLN A 11 20.36 -2.40 -20.69
N ARG A 12 20.44 -3.14 -19.57
CA ARG A 12 19.45 -4.15 -19.21
C ARG A 12 19.33 -4.33 -17.70
N ASP A 13 18.10 -4.62 -17.28
CA ASP A 13 17.81 -5.08 -15.92
C ASP A 13 18.16 -6.57 -15.79
N LEU A 14 18.90 -6.90 -14.72
CA LEU A 14 19.27 -8.26 -14.36
C LEU A 14 18.69 -8.57 -12.98
N TYR A 15 17.81 -9.57 -12.93
CA TYR A 15 17.22 -10.09 -11.69
C TYR A 15 17.91 -11.39 -11.30
N VAL A 16 18.55 -11.42 -10.14
CA VAL A 16 19.23 -12.59 -9.57
C VAL A 16 18.44 -13.03 -8.35
N TYR A 17 17.72 -14.14 -8.46
CA TYR A 17 16.94 -14.71 -7.37
C TYR A 17 17.85 -15.41 -6.35
N LYS A 18 17.37 -15.50 -5.10
CA LYS A 18 18.13 -16.13 -4.00
C LYS A 18 18.41 -17.60 -4.20
N ASP A 19 17.55 -18.29 -4.91
CA ASP A 19 17.62 -19.72 -5.20
C ASP A 19 18.31 -20.06 -6.52
N TYR A 20 18.74 -19.04 -7.30
CA TYR A 20 19.40 -19.29 -8.58
C TYR A 20 20.76 -19.96 -8.39
N PRO A 21 21.02 -21.09 -9.10
CA PRO A 21 22.36 -21.64 -9.19
C PRO A 21 23.27 -20.67 -9.98
N TYR A 22 24.54 -20.64 -9.63
CA TYR A 22 25.52 -19.77 -10.31
C TYR A 22 25.52 -19.88 -11.84
N ALA A 23 25.34 -21.10 -12.35
CA ALA A 23 25.29 -21.33 -13.81
C ALA A 23 24.22 -20.48 -14.49
N GLN A 24 23.03 -20.38 -13.90
CA GLN A 24 21.93 -19.58 -14.41
C GLN A 24 22.24 -18.07 -14.35
N VAL A 25 22.86 -17.61 -13.26
CA VAL A 25 23.30 -16.22 -13.14
C VAL A 25 24.35 -15.88 -14.20
N ALA A 26 25.36 -16.73 -14.35
CA ALA A 26 26.41 -16.55 -15.34
C ALA A 26 25.87 -16.54 -16.77
N ASP A 27 24.93 -17.45 -17.11
CA ASP A 27 24.30 -17.49 -18.43
C ASP A 27 23.49 -16.22 -18.71
N SER A 28 22.75 -15.71 -17.70
CA SER A 28 22.02 -14.45 -17.83
C SER A 28 22.94 -13.26 -18.12
N VAL A 29 24.11 -13.21 -17.49
CA VAL A 29 25.11 -12.15 -17.74
C VAL A 29 25.76 -12.30 -19.12
N ARG A 30 26.09 -13.53 -19.52
CA ARG A 30 26.77 -13.83 -20.82
C ARG A 30 25.97 -13.41 -22.06
N VAL A 31 24.65 -13.30 -21.94
CA VAL A 31 23.81 -12.81 -23.04
C VAL A 31 24.18 -11.37 -23.43
N ASP A 32 24.51 -10.55 -22.46
CA ASP A 32 24.63 -9.09 -22.62
C ASP A 32 26.06 -8.59 -22.80
N ILE A 33 27.06 -9.49 -22.62
CA ILE A 33 28.46 -9.12 -22.70
C ILE A 33 29.17 -9.63 -23.93
N SER A 34 30.09 -8.84 -24.47
CA SER A 34 30.90 -9.16 -25.65
C SER A 34 32.04 -10.14 -25.37
N HIS A 35 32.64 -10.06 -24.18
CA HIS A 35 33.83 -10.80 -23.80
C HIS A 35 33.54 -11.90 -22.76
N LYS A 36 32.73 -12.90 -23.13
CA LYS A 36 32.28 -13.99 -22.25
C LYS A 36 33.43 -14.71 -21.54
N TRP A 37 34.52 -15.01 -22.26
CA TRP A 37 35.68 -15.68 -21.72
C TRP A 37 36.35 -14.85 -20.61
N ALA A 38 36.42 -13.53 -20.78
CA ALA A 38 37.01 -12.63 -19.77
C ALA A 38 36.17 -12.60 -18.50
N PHE A 39 34.83 -12.62 -18.66
CA PHE A 39 33.90 -12.77 -17.53
C PHE A 39 34.16 -14.07 -16.77
N ASP A 40 34.25 -15.19 -17.45
CA ASP A 40 34.44 -16.52 -16.85
C ASP A 40 35.78 -16.60 -16.07
N ILE A 41 36.85 -16.05 -16.63
CA ILE A 41 38.18 -16.01 -15.95
C ILE A 41 38.11 -15.14 -14.73
N TYR A 42 37.56 -13.93 -14.82
CA TYR A 42 37.54 -12.98 -13.71
C TYR A 42 36.55 -13.39 -12.62
N ALA A 43 35.38 -13.94 -12.99
CA ALA A 43 34.41 -14.50 -12.08
C ALA A 43 35.00 -15.66 -11.26
N ARG A 44 35.75 -16.56 -11.91
CA ARG A 44 36.46 -17.68 -11.25
C ARG A 44 37.54 -17.16 -10.31
N ARG A 45 38.34 -16.17 -10.73
CA ARG A 45 39.40 -15.57 -9.92
C ARG A 45 38.83 -14.95 -8.62
N LEU A 46 37.66 -14.32 -8.70
CA LEU A 46 37.00 -13.69 -7.55
C LEU A 46 36.07 -14.64 -6.80
N LYS A 47 36.00 -15.92 -7.17
CA LYS A 47 35.09 -16.92 -6.58
C LYS A 47 33.63 -16.46 -6.59
N LEU A 48 33.21 -15.88 -7.72
CA LEU A 48 31.85 -15.30 -7.83
C LEU A 48 30.77 -16.38 -7.59
N ALA A 49 31.01 -17.63 -7.99
CA ALA A 49 30.09 -18.73 -7.76
C ALA A 49 29.68 -18.92 -6.29
N ASP A 50 30.61 -18.64 -5.37
CA ASP A 50 30.40 -18.80 -3.92
C ASP A 50 29.96 -17.49 -3.24
N THR A 51 30.02 -16.36 -3.94
CA THR A 51 29.94 -15.03 -3.30
C THR A 51 28.95 -14.07 -3.94
N PHE A 52 28.35 -14.42 -5.09
CA PHE A 52 27.36 -13.55 -5.73
C PHE A 52 26.18 -13.29 -4.78
N LYS A 53 25.54 -12.15 -4.94
CA LYS A 53 24.38 -11.74 -4.15
C LYS A 53 23.13 -11.70 -5.04
N ALA A 54 22.02 -12.19 -4.50
CA ALA A 54 20.72 -11.97 -5.10
C ALA A 54 20.38 -10.48 -5.15
N GLY A 55 19.64 -10.04 -6.15
CA GLY A 55 19.24 -8.65 -6.28
C GLY A 55 18.79 -8.24 -7.67
N HIS A 56 18.31 -7.03 -7.77
CA HIS A 56 18.11 -6.34 -9.04
C HIS A 56 19.32 -5.47 -9.34
N TYR A 57 19.87 -5.64 -10.53
CA TYR A 57 21.04 -4.93 -11.02
C TYR A 57 20.74 -4.32 -12.38
N VAL A 58 21.28 -3.15 -12.65
CA VAL A 58 21.24 -2.55 -13.99
C VAL A 58 22.63 -2.71 -14.61
N LEU A 59 22.70 -3.51 -15.67
CA LEU A 59 23.86 -3.60 -16.52
C LEU A 59 23.85 -2.39 -17.44
N GLU A 60 24.66 -1.39 -17.18
CA GLU A 60 24.74 -0.20 -18.01
C GLU A 60 25.58 -0.44 -19.25
N LYS A 61 25.18 0.14 -20.40
CA LYS A 61 25.97 0.07 -21.62
C LYS A 61 27.39 0.59 -21.39
N GLY A 62 28.37 -0.21 -21.81
CA GLY A 62 29.78 0.13 -21.66
C GLY A 62 30.40 -0.27 -20.33
N MET A 63 29.65 -0.89 -19.41
CA MET A 63 30.26 -1.48 -18.21
C MET A 63 31.35 -2.48 -18.56
N SER A 64 32.42 -2.49 -17.77
CA SER A 64 33.51 -3.48 -17.92
C SER A 64 33.14 -4.82 -17.27
N VAL A 65 33.86 -5.88 -17.66
CA VAL A 65 33.74 -7.19 -16.99
C VAL A 65 34.00 -7.07 -15.48
N ILE A 66 34.98 -6.26 -15.10
CA ILE A 66 35.34 -6.04 -13.70
C ILE A 66 34.17 -5.44 -12.93
N ASP A 67 33.52 -4.43 -13.50
CA ASP A 67 32.40 -3.75 -12.85
C ASP A 67 31.21 -4.69 -12.66
N VAL A 68 30.86 -5.48 -13.69
CA VAL A 68 29.79 -6.48 -13.62
C VAL A 68 30.06 -7.51 -12.51
N VAL A 69 31.27 -8.10 -12.49
CA VAL A 69 31.60 -9.12 -11.48
C VAL A 69 31.65 -8.53 -10.07
N ARG A 70 32.20 -7.34 -9.90
CA ARG A 70 32.22 -6.66 -8.61
C ARG A 70 30.83 -6.30 -8.12
N MET A 71 29.99 -5.79 -9.00
CA MET A 71 28.59 -5.44 -8.70
C MET A 71 27.85 -6.65 -8.15
N LEU A 72 27.93 -7.82 -8.82
CA LEU A 72 27.29 -9.06 -8.37
C LEU A 72 27.89 -9.58 -7.06
N LYS A 73 29.21 -9.53 -6.92
CA LYS A 73 29.91 -10.02 -5.72
C LYS A 73 29.61 -9.17 -4.49
N LEU A 74 29.60 -7.85 -4.63
CA LEU A 74 29.39 -6.90 -3.52
C LEU A 74 27.90 -6.66 -3.24
N GLY A 75 27.00 -7.10 -4.13
CA GLY A 75 25.56 -6.88 -4.00
C GLY A 75 25.18 -5.40 -4.19
N LEU A 76 25.81 -4.72 -5.13
CA LEU A 76 25.52 -3.32 -5.44
C LEU A 76 24.20 -3.21 -6.23
N GLN A 77 23.10 -3.54 -5.57
CA GLN A 77 21.76 -3.55 -6.15
C GLN A 77 21.30 -2.15 -6.55
N THR A 78 20.55 -2.07 -7.64
CA THR A 78 19.77 -0.89 -8.00
C THR A 78 18.38 -1.01 -7.37
N PRO A 79 17.93 -0.01 -6.59
CA PRO A 79 16.59 -0.04 -6.01
C PRO A 79 15.50 -0.10 -7.09
N VAL A 80 14.39 -0.76 -6.78
CA VAL A 80 13.17 -0.77 -7.60
C VAL A 80 12.15 0.18 -7.01
N LYS A 81 11.34 0.82 -7.86
CA LYS A 81 10.22 1.66 -7.46
C LYS A 81 9.00 0.79 -7.20
N VAL A 82 8.58 0.71 -5.95
CA VAL A 82 7.40 -0.05 -5.52
C VAL A 82 6.24 0.91 -5.30
N THR A 83 5.22 0.79 -6.13
CA THR A 83 4.02 1.64 -6.04
C THR A 83 2.90 0.91 -5.31
N MET A 84 2.45 1.52 -4.23
CA MET A 84 1.25 1.13 -3.50
C MET A 84 0.12 2.11 -3.79
N ASN A 85 -1.01 1.60 -4.19
CA ASN A 85 -2.22 2.36 -4.41
C ASN A 85 -3.42 1.54 -3.93
N ASN A 86 -4.60 2.14 -3.99
CA ASN A 86 -5.83 1.59 -3.46
C ASN A 86 -5.94 0.06 -3.58
N VAL A 87 -5.94 -0.58 -2.43
CA VAL A 87 -6.29 -1.98 -2.22
C VAL A 87 -7.24 -2.09 -1.04
N LYS A 88 -8.08 -3.12 -1.04
CA LYS A 88 -9.12 -3.29 -0.01
C LYS A 88 -8.69 -4.26 1.09
N THR A 89 -7.74 -5.13 0.80
CA THR A 89 -7.31 -6.16 1.75
C THR A 89 -5.80 -6.34 1.77
N PRO A 90 -5.22 -6.85 2.87
CA PRO A 90 -3.82 -7.25 2.93
C PRO A 90 -3.42 -8.24 1.83
N ALA A 91 -4.30 -9.19 1.48
CA ALA A 91 -4.06 -10.16 0.40
C ALA A 91 -3.95 -9.48 -0.98
N GLN A 92 -4.79 -8.48 -1.26
CA GLN A 92 -4.68 -7.70 -2.49
C GLN A 92 -3.38 -6.89 -2.54
N LEU A 93 -2.93 -6.35 -1.40
CA LEU A 93 -1.64 -5.66 -1.31
C LEU A 93 -0.50 -6.62 -1.60
N ALA A 94 -0.48 -7.79 -0.95
CA ALA A 94 0.51 -8.83 -1.16
C ALA A 94 0.61 -9.26 -2.64
N GLY A 95 -0.53 -9.47 -3.29
CA GLY A 95 -0.58 -9.82 -4.71
C GLY A 95 -0.09 -8.72 -5.65
N LYS A 96 -0.22 -7.44 -5.27
CA LYS A 96 0.36 -6.32 -6.05
C LYS A 96 1.86 -6.18 -5.83
N LEU A 97 2.33 -6.36 -4.61
CA LEU A 97 3.74 -6.24 -4.24
C LEU A 97 4.58 -7.37 -4.82
N SER A 98 4.09 -8.61 -4.81
CA SER A 98 4.79 -9.78 -5.37
C SER A 98 5.13 -9.67 -6.87
N ARG A 99 4.53 -8.71 -7.57
CA ARG A 99 4.87 -8.39 -8.97
C ARG A 99 5.98 -7.35 -9.09
N GLN A 100 6.40 -6.74 -7.98
CA GLN A 100 7.32 -5.61 -7.95
C GLN A 100 8.61 -5.92 -7.17
N ILE A 101 8.56 -6.93 -6.28
CA ILE A 101 9.68 -7.39 -5.45
C ILE A 101 9.81 -8.93 -5.53
N GLU A 102 10.92 -9.49 -5.04
CA GLU A 102 11.19 -10.93 -5.07
C GLU A 102 10.22 -11.75 -4.21
N ALA A 103 9.79 -11.20 -3.07
CA ALA A 103 8.92 -11.89 -2.14
C ALA A 103 7.59 -12.29 -2.79
N ASP A 104 7.19 -13.55 -2.61
CA ASP A 104 5.93 -14.05 -3.13
C ASP A 104 4.71 -13.55 -2.37
N SER A 105 3.53 -13.66 -2.98
CA SER A 105 2.29 -13.16 -2.40
C SER A 105 1.85 -13.90 -1.14
N ALA A 106 2.23 -15.15 -0.97
CA ALA A 106 1.85 -15.94 0.20
C ALA A 106 2.65 -15.53 1.43
N SER A 107 3.98 -15.38 1.27
CA SER A 107 4.86 -14.89 2.35
C SER A 107 4.50 -13.47 2.78
N LEU A 108 4.23 -12.57 1.84
CA LEU A 108 3.77 -11.21 2.11
C LEU A 108 2.42 -11.21 2.85
N ALA A 109 1.43 -11.98 2.36
CA ALA A 109 0.12 -12.05 3.00
C ALA A 109 0.21 -12.60 4.43
N SER A 110 1.04 -13.64 4.65
CA SER A 110 1.31 -14.21 5.97
C SER A 110 1.89 -13.16 6.93
N ALA A 111 2.90 -12.42 6.49
CA ALA A 111 3.53 -11.38 7.30
C ALA A 111 2.57 -10.21 7.61
N PHE A 112 1.73 -9.80 6.64
CA PHE A 112 0.74 -8.75 6.85
C PHE A 112 -0.39 -9.15 7.81
N MET A 113 -0.61 -10.45 7.98
CA MET A 113 -1.62 -10.99 8.89
C MET A 113 -1.02 -11.59 10.18
N ASP A 114 0.27 -11.31 10.44
CA ASP A 114 0.94 -11.79 11.65
C ASP A 114 0.56 -10.96 12.89
N GLY A 115 -0.07 -11.62 13.87
CA GLY A 115 -0.50 -10.99 15.11
C GLY A 115 0.65 -10.51 16.00
N ALA A 116 1.76 -11.26 16.03
CA ALA A 116 2.94 -10.89 16.81
C ALA A 116 3.61 -9.62 16.26
N THR A 117 3.68 -9.50 14.95
CA THR A 117 4.16 -8.28 14.28
C THR A 117 3.24 -7.08 14.56
N ALA A 118 1.92 -7.26 14.51
CA ALA A 118 0.98 -6.20 14.86
C ALA A 118 1.17 -5.73 16.30
N GLU A 119 1.27 -6.64 17.26
CA GLU A 119 1.50 -6.34 18.67
C GLU A 119 2.84 -5.64 18.90
N ARG A 120 3.92 -6.13 18.29
CA ARG A 120 5.27 -5.50 18.31
C ARG A 120 5.25 -4.06 17.85
N LEU A 121 4.42 -3.73 16.86
CA LEU A 121 4.28 -2.38 16.32
C LEU A 121 3.24 -1.52 17.05
N GLY A 122 2.57 -2.07 18.07
CA GLY A 122 1.59 -1.36 18.92
C GLY A 122 0.17 -1.32 18.35
N PHE A 123 -0.18 -2.26 17.48
CA PHE A 123 -1.53 -2.41 16.93
C PHE A 123 -2.29 -3.56 17.61
N SER A 124 -3.60 -3.39 17.76
CA SER A 124 -4.47 -4.39 18.40
C SER A 124 -4.74 -5.62 17.52
N SER A 125 -4.50 -5.52 16.24
CA SER A 125 -4.68 -6.62 15.29
C SER A 125 -3.94 -6.36 13.96
N PRO A 126 -3.71 -7.39 13.13
CA PRO A 126 -3.18 -7.21 11.78
C PRO A 126 -4.03 -6.28 10.90
N LEU A 127 -5.34 -6.30 11.06
CA LEU A 127 -6.23 -5.42 10.29
C LEU A 127 -6.09 -3.95 10.69
N THR A 128 -5.83 -3.65 11.97
CA THR A 128 -5.51 -2.28 12.40
C THR A 128 -4.10 -1.87 11.97
N MET A 129 -3.14 -2.80 11.95
CA MET A 129 -1.80 -2.59 11.42
C MET A 129 -1.82 -2.24 9.93
N PHE A 130 -2.83 -2.68 9.18
CA PHE A 130 -2.98 -2.33 7.76
C PHE A 130 -2.95 -0.82 7.49
N SER A 131 -3.28 0.01 8.48
CA SER A 131 -3.18 1.47 8.43
C SER A 131 -1.76 2.03 8.23
N ILE A 132 -0.70 1.21 8.42
CA ILE A 132 0.68 1.65 8.17
C ILE A 132 1.00 1.80 6.68
N PHE A 133 0.25 1.10 5.82
CA PHE A 133 0.47 1.13 4.38
C PHE A 133 -0.18 2.38 3.78
N LEU A 134 0.65 3.37 3.51
CA LEU A 134 0.23 4.63 2.90
C LEU A 134 0.46 4.59 1.39
N PRO A 135 -0.51 5.03 0.57
CA PRO A 135 -0.36 5.01 -0.88
C PRO A 135 0.72 6.01 -1.32
N ASN A 136 1.76 5.49 -1.95
CA ASN A 136 2.87 6.25 -2.53
C ASN A 136 3.75 5.31 -3.37
N THR A 137 4.79 5.86 -3.99
CA THR A 137 5.88 5.10 -4.59
C THR A 137 7.11 5.19 -3.70
N TYR A 138 7.62 4.04 -3.32
CA TYR A 138 8.78 3.89 -2.43
C TYR A 138 9.92 3.16 -3.15
N GLU A 139 11.14 3.47 -2.80
CA GLU A 139 12.31 2.74 -3.29
C GLU A 139 12.70 1.64 -2.30
N PHE A 140 12.84 0.42 -2.81
CA PHE A 140 13.27 -0.76 -2.09
C PHE A 140 14.33 -1.52 -2.87
N TYR A 141 15.20 -2.24 -2.18
CA TYR A 141 15.89 -3.32 -2.85
C TYR A 141 14.89 -4.42 -3.22
N TRP A 142 15.02 -4.94 -4.43
CA TRP A 142 14.08 -5.94 -4.95
C TRP A 142 13.97 -7.18 -4.05
N THR A 143 15.07 -7.53 -3.35
CA THR A 143 15.16 -8.66 -2.40
C THR A 143 14.69 -8.35 -1.00
N VAL A 144 13.96 -7.24 -0.78
CA VAL A 144 13.44 -6.87 0.54
C VAL A 144 12.58 -7.99 1.12
N THR A 145 12.82 -8.36 2.38
CA THR A 145 11.99 -9.34 3.07
C THR A 145 10.63 -8.75 3.46
N PRO A 146 9.58 -9.57 3.65
CA PRO A 146 8.29 -9.08 4.13
C PRO A 146 8.39 -8.32 5.45
N GLU A 147 9.24 -8.76 6.37
CA GLU A 147 9.47 -8.13 7.68
C GLU A 147 10.14 -6.76 7.52
N ASP A 148 11.21 -6.68 6.73
CA ASP A 148 11.91 -5.41 6.45
C ASP A 148 11.01 -4.43 5.71
N PHE A 149 10.13 -4.94 4.83
CA PHE A 149 9.12 -4.15 4.15
C PHE A 149 8.15 -3.52 5.15
N ILE A 150 7.59 -4.31 6.07
CA ILE A 150 6.69 -3.83 7.13
C ILE A 150 7.41 -2.79 8.01
N ASP A 151 8.64 -3.07 8.45
CA ASP A 151 9.41 -2.17 9.30
C ASP A 151 9.71 -0.84 8.60
N ARG A 152 10.00 -0.87 7.30
CA ARG A 152 10.16 0.35 6.50
C ARG A 152 8.83 1.11 6.38
N MET A 153 7.73 0.44 6.12
CA MET A 153 6.41 1.10 6.04
C MET A 153 6.00 1.70 7.37
N TYR A 154 6.31 1.04 8.49
CA TYR A 154 6.06 1.59 9.81
C TYR A 154 6.90 2.85 10.09
N LYS A 155 8.14 2.92 9.61
CA LYS A 155 8.96 4.14 9.68
C LYS A 155 8.33 5.29 8.88
N GLU A 156 7.84 5.02 7.67
CA GLU A 156 7.14 6.02 6.85
C GLU A 156 5.82 6.46 7.50
N TYR A 157 5.05 5.54 8.06
CA TYR A 157 3.86 5.84 8.84
C TYR A 157 4.14 6.76 10.03
N LYS A 158 5.20 6.50 10.79
CA LYS A 158 5.59 7.40 11.90
C LYS A 158 5.96 8.79 11.42
N LYS A 159 6.67 8.92 10.30
CA LYS A 159 6.99 10.21 9.68
C LYS A 159 5.75 10.94 9.19
N PHE A 160 4.80 10.21 8.64
CA PHE A 160 3.55 10.79 8.15
C PHE A 160 2.75 11.46 9.27
N TRP A 161 2.72 10.84 10.45
CA TRP A 161 1.99 11.32 11.62
C TRP A 161 2.85 12.24 12.51
N THR A 162 3.46 13.27 11.92
CA THR A 162 4.26 14.27 12.65
C THR A 162 3.72 15.67 12.38
N GLY A 163 4.14 16.64 13.23
CA GLY A 163 3.84 18.06 13.06
C GLY A 163 2.33 18.33 12.96
N GLU A 164 1.94 19.07 11.95
CA GLU A 164 0.58 19.55 11.76
C GLU A 164 -0.48 18.43 11.68
N ARG A 165 -0.15 17.29 11.05
CA ARG A 165 -1.11 16.16 10.99
C ARG A 165 -1.44 15.60 12.36
N ASP A 166 -0.44 15.42 13.23
CA ASP A 166 -0.70 14.91 14.58
C ASP A 166 -1.48 15.92 15.45
N GLU A 167 -1.24 17.21 15.27
CA GLU A 167 -2.02 18.26 15.93
C GLU A 167 -3.49 18.28 15.44
N LYS A 168 -3.72 18.18 14.16
CA LYS A 168 -5.08 18.05 13.58
C LYS A 168 -5.78 16.80 14.10
N ARG A 169 -5.07 15.67 14.13
CA ARG A 169 -5.59 14.42 14.69
C ARG A 169 -6.02 14.60 16.16
N LYS A 170 -5.18 15.19 16.99
CA LYS A 170 -5.54 15.45 18.41
C LYS A 170 -6.82 16.29 18.52
N ARG A 171 -6.96 17.33 17.69
CA ARG A 171 -8.18 18.16 17.65
C ARG A 171 -9.42 17.40 17.22
N SER A 172 -9.30 16.42 16.32
CA SER A 172 -10.42 15.59 15.89
C SER A 172 -10.95 14.67 16.99
N GLY A 173 -10.13 14.35 17.99
CA GLY A 173 -10.44 13.39 19.05
C GLY A 173 -10.26 11.93 18.62
N LEU A 174 -9.81 11.67 17.39
CA LEU A 174 -9.59 10.33 16.85
C LEU A 174 -8.13 9.90 17.03
N ASN A 175 -7.88 8.61 17.20
CA ASN A 175 -6.54 8.06 17.08
C ASN A 175 -6.14 7.84 15.60
N ARG A 176 -4.88 7.48 15.33
CA ARG A 176 -4.35 7.33 13.96
C ARG A 176 -5.07 6.27 13.15
N VAL A 177 -5.42 5.15 13.77
CA VAL A 177 -6.18 4.06 13.13
C VAL A 177 -7.60 4.49 12.84
N GLU A 178 -8.25 5.20 13.76
CA GLU A 178 -9.61 5.74 13.58
C GLU A 178 -9.67 6.77 12.46
N VAL A 179 -8.67 7.65 12.34
CA VAL A 179 -8.57 8.58 11.19
C VAL A 179 -8.44 7.81 9.89
N SER A 180 -7.56 6.79 9.82
CA SER A 180 -7.39 5.96 8.63
C SER A 180 -8.68 5.17 8.31
N THR A 181 -9.39 4.70 9.34
CA THR A 181 -10.66 3.97 9.19
C THR A 181 -11.73 4.88 8.59
N LEU A 182 -11.94 6.06 9.16
CA LEU A 182 -12.90 7.03 8.62
C LEU A 182 -12.51 7.48 7.21
N ALA A 183 -11.22 7.75 6.98
CA ALA A 183 -10.72 8.13 5.66
C ALA A 183 -10.96 7.03 4.61
N SER A 184 -10.88 5.75 4.98
CA SER A 184 -11.19 4.64 4.07
C SER A 184 -12.66 4.62 3.66
N ILE A 185 -13.56 4.99 4.57
CA ILE A 185 -15.00 5.12 4.26
C ILE A 185 -15.22 6.32 3.33
N VAL A 186 -14.70 7.49 3.68
CA VAL A 186 -14.81 8.71 2.85
C VAL A 186 -14.26 8.47 1.43
N TYR A 187 -13.13 7.77 1.32
CA TYR A 187 -12.51 7.45 0.04
C TYR A 187 -13.38 6.52 -0.84
N GLU A 188 -14.14 5.63 -0.23
CA GLU A 188 -15.05 4.73 -0.97
C GLU A 188 -16.39 5.39 -1.31
N GLU A 189 -16.77 6.48 -0.62
CA GLU A 189 -17.99 7.25 -0.93
C GLU A 189 -17.80 8.16 -2.13
N THR A 190 -16.67 8.84 -2.25
CA THR A 190 -16.45 9.80 -3.33
C THR A 190 -15.01 9.79 -3.86
N ARG A 191 -14.88 10.09 -5.14
CA ARG A 191 -13.58 10.38 -5.77
C ARG A 191 -13.33 11.90 -5.93
N LYS A 192 -14.31 12.72 -5.55
CA LYS A 192 -14.22 14.17 -5.59
C LYS A 192 -13.49 14.67 -4.34
N THR A 193 -12.21 15.02 -4.51
CA THR A 193 -11.34 15.41 -3.39
C THR A 193 -11.81 16.69 -2.70
N ASP A 194 -12.44 17.58 -3.43
CA ASP A 194 -13.04 18.82 -2.92
C ASP A 194 -14.31 18.58 -2.06
N GLU A 195 -14.97 17.44 -2.22
CA GLU A 195 -16.15 17.05 -1.43
C GLU A 195 -15.80 16.20 -0.20
N MET A 196 -14.64 15.53 -0.20
CA MET A 196 -14.21 14.65 0.90
C MET A 196 -14.28 15.32 2.28
N PRO A 197 -13.84 16.58 2.48
CA PRO A 197 -13.94 17.23 3.80
C PRO A 197 -15.38 17.38 4.29
N ARG A 198 -16.34 17.62 3.38
CA ARG A 198 -17.78 17.74 3.73
C ARG A 198 -18.37 16.39 4.10
N ILE A 199 -18.09 15.33 3.36
CA ILE A 199 -18.51 13.96 3.71
C ILE A 199 -17.90 13.53 5.04
N ALA A 200 -16.61 13.82 5.27
CA ALA A 200 -15.96 13.58 6.57
C ALA A 200 -16.69 14.33 7.71
N GLY A 201 -17.11 15.58 7.49
CA GLY A 201 -17.90 16.36 8.43
C GLY A 201 -19.22 15.70 8.79
N VAL A 202 -19.95 15.15 7.81
CA VAL A 202 -21.19 14.39 8.05
C VAL A 202 -20.92 13.19 8.96
N TYR A 203 -19.91 12.40 8.67
CA TYR A 203 -19.57 11.24 9.49
C TYR A 203 -19.09 11.62 10.90
N MET A 204 -18.30 12.69 11.04
CA MET A 204 -17.91 13.22 12.35
C MET A 204 -19.12 13.66 13.16
N ASN A 205 -20.12 14.29 12.53
CA ASN A 205 -21.38 14.67 13.20
C ASN A 205 -22.16 13.43 13.66
N ARG A 206 -22.24 12.39 12.82
CA ARG A 206 -22.89 11.12 13.19
C ARG A 206 -22.19 10.45 14.37
N LEU A 207 -20.86 10.37 14.34
CA LEU A 207 -20.06 9.82 15.45
C LEU A 207 -20.34 10.56 16.77
N ARG A 208 -20.30 11.89 16.76
CA ARG A 208 -20.56 12.72 17.95
C ARG A 208 -21.98 12.56 18.51
N LYS A 209 -22.96 12.36 17.62
CA LYS A 209 -24.37 12.17 17.99
C LYS A 209 -24.70 10.70 18.31
N GLY A 210 -23.76 9.78 18.21
CA GLY A 210 -23.99 8.34 18.40
C GLY A 210 -24.95 7.74 17.37
N ILE A 211 -25.02 8.32 16.17
CA ILE A 211 -25.84 7.81 15.04
C ILE A 211 -25.00 6.79 14.27
N PRO A 212 -25.55 5.62 13.88
CA PRO A 212 -24.86 4.68 12.99
C PRO A 212 -24.37 5.36 11.72
N LEU A 213 -23.17 5.03 11.23
CA LEU A 213 -22.62 5.69 10.04
C LEU A 213 -23.41 5.36 8.78
N GLN A 214 -23.95 4.14 8.67
CA GLN A 214 -24.77 3.68 7.55
C GLN A 214 -24.06 3.86 6.20
N ALA A 215 -22.80 3.49 6.16
CA ALA A 215 -21.95 3.61 4.99
C ALA A 215 -21.98 2.32 4.16
N ASP A 216 -22.53 2.38 2.96
CA ASP A 216 -22.63 1.24 2.03
C ASP A 216 -21.29 0.52 1.77
N PRO A 217 -20.15 1.21 1.63
CA PRO A 217 -18.86 0.56 1.45
C PRO A 217 -18.49 -0.42 2.57
N THR A 218 -18.95 -0.16 3.79
CA THR A 218 -18.69 -1.06 4.93
C THR A 218 -19.41 -2.39 4.82
N ILE A 219 -20.59 -2.43 4.16
CA ILE A 219 -21.31 -3.66 3.84
C ILE A 219 -20.54 -4.49 2.82
N LYS A 220 -20.07 -3.86 1.74
CA LYS A 220 -19.25 -4.54 0.72
C LYS A 220 -18.01 -5.17 1.33
N TYR A 221 -17.35 -4.45 2.23
CA TYR A 221 -16.19 -4.96 2.97
C TYR A 221 -16.58 -6.09 3.92
N ALA A 222 -17.64 -5.95 4.68
CA ALA A 222 -18.14 -6.98 5.60
C ALA A 222 -18.42 -8.31 4.87
N MET A 223 -19.01 -8.23 3.70
CA MET A 223 -19.34 -9.40 2.86
C MET A 223 -18.15 -9.88 2.02
N GLN A 224 -17.04 -9.15 1.96
CA GLN A 224 -15.91 -9.37 1.04
C GLN A 224 -16.36 -9.44 -0.44
N ASP A 225 -17.47 -8.78 -0.76
CA ASP A 225 -18.03 -8.68 -2.12
C ASP A 225 -17.86 -7.26 -2.67
N PHE A 226 -16.68 -7.02 -3.21
CA PHE A 226 -16.30 -5.71 -3.76
C PHE A 226 -16.90 -5.44 -5.15
N GLY A 227 -17.47 -6.46 -5.79
CA GLY A 227 -18.18 -6.36 -7.07
C GLY A 227 -19.66 -5.99 -6.93
N LEU A 228 -20.17 -5.95 -5.71
CA LEU A 228 -21.57 -5.65 -5.45
C LEU A 228 -21.94 -4.24 -5.91
N ARG A 229 -22.77 -4.15 -6.94
CA ARG A 229 -23.14 -2.85 -7.55
C ARG A 229 -24.20 -2.09 -6.73
N ARG A 230 -25.11 -2.83 -6.08
CA ARG A 230 -26.22 -2.24 -5.32
C ARG A 230 -26.40 -2.96 -3.98
N ILE A 231 -26.46 -2.19 -2.91
CA ILE A 231 -26.84 -2.68 -1.58
C ILE A 231 -28.35 -2.90 -1.55
N LEU A 232 -28.77 -4.11 -1.21
CA LEU A 232 -30.18 -4.47 -1.02
C LEU A 232 -30.49 -4.53 0.47
N TYR A 233 -31.76 -4.42 0.82
CA TYR A 233 -32.23 -4.46 2.22
C TYR A 233 -31.73 -5.67 3.01
N ARG A 234 -31.64 -6.86 2.38
CA ARG A 234 -31.08 -8.07 2.99
C ARG A 234 -29.60 -7.91 3.39
N HIS A 235 -28.82 -7.11 2.62
CA HIS A 235 -27.42 -6.89 2.89
C HIS A 235 -27.20 -6.00 4.13
N LEU A 236 -28.14 -5.08 4.43
CA LEU A 236 -28.09 -4.22 5.61
C LEU A 236 -28.20 -5.01 6.92
N LYS A 237 -28.70 -6.24 6.86
CA LYS A 237 -28.83 -7.16 8.00
C LYS A 237 -27.67 -8.15 8.14
N TYR A 238 -26.62 -8.01 7.30
CA TYR A 238 -25.47 -8.91 7.35
C TYR A 238 -24.70 -8.71 8.67
N GLU A 239 -24.62 -9.76 9.49
CA GLU A 239 -23.96 -9.72 10.79
C GLU A 239 -22.44 -9.64 10.61
N SER A 240 -21.87 -8.51 10.99
CA SER A 240 -20.43 -8.28 10.96
C SER A 240 -20.10 -7.04 11.80
N PRO A 241 -18.98 -7.00 12.52
CA PRO A 241 -18.54 -5.81 13.23
C PRO A 241 -18.22 -4.63 12.28
N TYR A 242 -18.10 -4.88 10.98
CA TYR A 242 -17.93 -3.84 9.96
C TYR A 242 -19.26 -3.26 9.47
N ASN A 243 -20.40 -3.86 9.81
CA ASN A 243 -21.70 -3.36 9.37
C ASN A 243 -22.10 -2.11 10.16
N THR A 244 -21.88 -0.94 9.58
CA THR A 244 -22.20 0.36 10.19
C THR A 244 -23.69 0.73 10.16
N TYR A 245 -24.55 -0.15 9.65
CA TYR A 245 -26.02 -0.06 9.83
C TYR A 245 -26.47 -0.68 11.14
N LEU A 246 -25.78 -1.74 11.59
CA LEU A 246 -26.09 -2.46 12.83
C LEU A 246 -25.30 -1.93 14.04
N HIS A 247 -24.06 -1.53 13.82
CA HIS A 247 -23.15 -1.09 14.86
C HIS A 247 -22.89 0.42 14.78
N ARG A 248 -22.94 1.09 15.95
CA ARG A 248 -22.58 2.51 16.09
C ARG A 248 -21.07 2.67 16.17
N GLY A 249 -20.58 3.83 15.77
CA GLY A 249 -19.15 4.14 15.79
C GLY A 249 -18.44 3.70 14.52
N LEU A 250 -17.12 3.72 14.58
CA LEU A 250 -16.27 3.27 13.47
C LEU A 250 -16.19 1.74 13.43
N PRO A 251 -16.02 1.15 12.24
CA PRO A 251 -15.68 -0.27 12.15
C PRO A 251 -14.29 -0.54 12.76
N PRO A 252 -13.95 -1.81 13.03
CA PRO A 252 -12.73 -2.17 13.78
C PRO A 252 -11.41 -1.76 13.12
N SER A 253 -11.39 -1.58 11.81
CA SER A 253 -10.20 -1.21 11.02
C SER A 253 -10.57 -0.53 9.71
N PRO A 254 -9.61 0.04 8.97
CA PRO A 254 -9.85 0.54 7.62
C PRO A 254 -10.45 -0.54 6.69
N ILE A 255 -11.36 -0.14 5.80
CA ILE A 255 -11.99 -1.00 4.80
C ILE A 255 -11.27 -0.98 3.45
N CYS A 256 -10.27 -0.15 3.32
CA CYS A 256 -9.31 -0.09 2.20
C CYS A 256 -8.10 0.74 2.62
N MET A 257 -7.08 0.77 1.78
CA MET A 257 -5.99 1.74 1.87
C MET A 257 -6.53 3.10 1.36
N PRO A 258 -6.79 4.10 2.22
CA PRO A 258 -7.31 5.39 1.79
C PRO A 258 -6.25 6.21 1.06
N SER A 259 -6.67 7.13 0.21
CA SER A 259 -5.75 8.13 -0.33
C SER A 259 -5.27 9.10 0.75
N ILE A 260 -4.11 9.72 0.54
CA ILE A 260 -3.63 10.79 1.43
C ILE A 260 -4.63 11.94 1.50
N ALA A 261 -5.25 12.29 0.37
CA ALA A 261 -6.29 13.32 0.32
C ALA A 261 -7.50 12.98 1.23
N ALA A 262 -7.90 11.71 1.30
CA ALA A 262 -8.98 11.29 2.19
C ALA A 262 -8.57 11.35 3.67
N ILE A 263 -7.32 11.00 4.00
CA ILE A 263 -6.80 11.17 5.37
C ILE A 263 -6.76 12.65 5.75
N ASP A 264 -6.22 13.50 4.90
CA ASP A 264 -6.15 14.94 5.13
C ASP A 264 -7.57 15.55 5.20
N ALA A 265 -8.53 15.06 4.41
CA ALA A 265 -9.93 15.49 4.49
C ALA A 265 -10.61 15.14 5.83
N VAL A 266 -10.26 14.02 6.45
CA VAL A 266 -10.73 13.69 7.81
C VAL A 266 -10.07 14.58 8.85
N LEU A 267 -8.80 14.93 8.68
CA LEU A 267 -8.08 15.82 9.61
C LEU A 267 -8.56 17.28 9.51
N ASP A 268 -8.97 17.71 8.32
CA ASP A 268 -9.48 19.04 7.99
C ASP A 268 -10.98 19.01 7.61
N TYR A 269 -11.75 18.11 8.26
CA TYR A 269 -13.16 17.97 7.92
C TYR A 269 -13.93 19.29 8.05
N GLU A 270 -14.86 19.52 7.13
CA GLU A 270 -15.70 20.71 7.09
C GLU A 270 -16.61 20.75 8.34
N GLN A 271 -16.57 21.87 9.07
CA GLN A 271 -17.49 22.10 10.18
C GLN A 271 -18.87 22.46 9.62
N ASN A 272 -19.80 21.55 9.74
CA ASN A 272 -21.18 21.70 9.27
C ASN A 272 -22.15 20.96 10.20
N ASP A 273 -23.45 21.08 9.94
CA ASP A 273 -24.51 20.41 10.71
C ASP A 273 -25.18 19.27 9.95
N TYR A 274 -24.63 18.89 8.79
CA TYR A 274 -25.20 17.81 7.98
C TYR A 274 -25.04 16.46 8.65
N ILE A 275 -26.07 15.63 8.55
CA ILE A 275 -26.08 14.23 9.02
C ILE A 275 -26.56 13.24 7.93
N TYR A 276 -26.93 13.74 6.77
CA TYR A 276 -27.35 12.97 5.61
C TYR A 276 -26.68 13.51 4.34
N PHE A 277 -26.44 12.62 3.40
CA PHE A 277 -26.12 12.96 2.01
C PHE A 277 -26.66 11.87 1.05
N CYS A 278 -26.89 12.22 -0.21
CA CYS A 278 -27.27 11.32 -1.28
C CYS A 278 -26.68 11.79 -2.60
N ALA A 279 -26.48 10.88 -3.53
CA ALA A 279 -25.98 11.23 -4.86
C ALA A 279 -26.93 12.24 -5.55
N ARG A 280 -26.35 13.22 -6.23
CA ARG A 280 -27.13 14.17 -7.03
C ARG A 280 -27.82 13.47 -8.20
N PRO A 281 -29.01 13.89 -8.60
CA PRO A 281 -29.70 13.33 -9.75
C PRO A 281 -28.98 13.63 -11.10
N THR A 282 -28.03 14.54 -11.11
CA THR A 282 -27.17 14.88 -12.26
C THR A 282 -26.13 13.82 -12.58
N PHE A 283 -25.90 12.84 -11.70
CA PHE A 283 -24.88 11.79 -11.83
C PHE A 283 -23.47 12.30 -12.12
N ASP A 284 -23.15 13.49 -11.63
CA ASP A 284 -21.83 14.15 -11.76
C ASP A 284 -20.79 13.66 -10.74
N GLY A 285 -21.19 12.72 -9.87
CA GLY A 285 -20.37 12.15 -8.82
C GLY A 285 -20.33 12.99 -7.54
N TYR A 286 -21.14 14.03 -7.44
CA TYR A 286 -21.34 14.85 -6.24
C TYR A 286 -22.61 14.46 -5.49
N HIS A 287 -22.76 15.00 -4.26
CA HIS A 287 -23.85 14.71 -3.36
C HIS A 287 -24.65 15.96 -2.97
N ASN A 288 -25.92 15.76 -2.63
CA ASN A 288 -26.72 16.70 -1.88
C ASN A 288 -26.61 16.38 -0.40
N PHE A 289 -26.56 17.40 0.45
CA PHE A 289 -26.38 17.26 1.89
C PHE A 289 -27.63 17.78 2.62
N ALA A 290 -27.93 17.16 3.78
CA ALA A 290 -29.12 17.52 4.55
C ALA A 290 -28.85 17.42 6.06
N ARG A 291 -29.52 18.30 6.83
CA ARG A 291 -29.50 18.34 8.29
C ARG A 291 -30.57 17.47 8.92
N THR A 292 -31.68 17.28 8.20
CA THR A 292 -32.85 16.53 8.66
C THR A 292 -33.23 15.44 7.66
N LEU A 293 -34.00 14.45 8.14
CA LEU A 293 -34.54 13.41 7.28
C LEU A 293 -35.53 13.99 6.25
N ALA A 294 -36.29 15.03 6.63
CA ALA A 294 -37.22 15.68 5.72
C ALA A 294 -36.48 16.33 4.53
N GLU A 295 -35.40 17.08 4.81
CA GLU A 295 -34.53 17.65 3.76
C GLU A 295 -33.91 16.55 2.89
N HIS A 296 -33.45 15.46 3.51
CA HIS A 296 -32.84 14.32 2.78
C HIS A 296 -33.84 13.67 1.83
N ASN A 297 -35.09 13.47 2.26
CA ASN A 297 -36.14 12.88 1.43
C ASN A 297 -36.61 13.81 0.32
N ALA A 298 -36.37 15.12 0.41
CA ALA A 298 -36.66 16.11 -0.62
C ALA A 298 -35.57 16.23 -1.68
N ASN A 299 -34.34 15.75 -1.40
CA ASN A 299 -33.19 15.76 -2.30
C ASN A 299 -33.22 14.60 -3.29
#